data_725b6512fc6bcd7a2caa9002ccc460c1
#
_entry.id   725b6512fc6bcd7a2caa9002ccc460c1
#
_cell.length_a   1.000
_cell.length_b   1.000
_cell.length_c   1.000
_cell.angle_alpha   90.00
_cell.angle_beta   90.00
_cell.angle_gamma   90.00
#
_symmetry.space_group_name_H-M   'P 1'
#
loop_
_entity.id
_entity.type
_entity.pdbx_description
1 polymer ?
#
loop_
_entity_poly.entity_id
_entity_poly.type
_entity_poly.pdbx_seq_one_letter_code
_entity_poly.pdbx_strand_id
1 'polypeptide(L)'
;PSFVSIDVSFISLTKVLLPVRNLMEENGEIAALIKPQFEAGREKVGKKGVVRDPAVHKEVIEMVTAYAQSISFAPCHLEFSPIKGPEGNIEYLVHLVWLPDGVTEEETNVDVDAVVKSAHDTLDK
;
A
#
# COMPACT_ATOMS: atom_id res chain seq x y z
N PRO A 1 -8.03 9.22 16.53
CA PRO A 1 -8.13 10.09 15.35
C PRO A 1 -9.06 9.52 14.28
N SER A 2 -9.70 10.40 13.51
CA SER A 2 -10.56 10.02 12.39
C SER A 2 -9.80 9.94 11.07
N PHE A 3 -8.59 10.47 11.01
CA PHE A 3 -7.72 10.38 9.83
C PHE A 3 -6.26 10.24 10.27
N VAL A 4 -5.54 9.32 9.63
CA VAL A 4 -4.11 9.08 9.89
C VAL A 4 -3.38 8.99 8.57
N SER A 5 -2.21 9.63 8.48
CA SER A 5 -1.30 9.53 7.35
C SER A 5 -0.08 8.71 7.77
N ILE A 6 0.29 7.70 6.98
CA ILE A 6 1.41 6.80 7.30
C ILE A 6 2.46 6.85 6.20
N ASP A 7 3.66 7.22 6.56
CA ASP A 7 4.84 7.15 5.70
C ASP A 7 6.00 6.61 6.53
N VAL A 8 6.25 5.29 6.42
CA VAL A 8 7.30 4.62 7.19
C VAL A 8 8.31 3.97 6.26
N SER A 9 9.56 3.97 6.69
CA SER A 9 10.66 3.36 5.95
C SER A 9 11.27 2.23 6.78
N PHE A 10 11.77 1.19 6.09
CA PHE A 10 12.44 0.02 6.69
C PHE A 10 11.53 -0.86 7.55
N ILE A 11 10.22 -0.63 7.51
CA ILE A 11 9.25 -1.44 8.25
C ILE A 11 8.02 -1.68 7.38
N SER A 12 7.46 -2.89 7.44
CA SER A 12 6.25 -3.21 6.68
C SER A 12 5.02 -2.53 7.27
N LEU A 13 4.12 -2.08 6.39
CA LEU A 13 2.81 -1.59 6.80
C LEU A 13 2.02 -2.64 7.59
N THR A 14 2.24 -3.94 7.31
CA THR A 14 1.58 -5.01 8.05
C THR A 14 1.92 -5.00 9.54
N LYS A 15 3.02 -4.38 9.93
CA LYS A 15 3.41 -4.25 11.34
C LYS A 15 2.88 -2.98 12.00
N VAL A 16 2.44 -2.02 11.21
CA VAL A 16 2.03 -0.69 11.68
C VAL A 16 0.52 -0.54 11.73
N LEU A 17 -0.20 -1.15 10.78
CA LEU A 17 -1.64 -0.92 10.63
C LEU A 17 -2.47 -1.29 11.85
N LEU A 18 -2.19 -2.42 12.49
CA LEU A 18 -2.99 -2.84 13.65
C LEU A 18 -2.81 -1.91 14.87
N PRO A 19 -1.58 -1.56 15.28
CA PRO A 19 -1.40 -0.58 16.35
C PRO A 19 -2.06 0.77 16.05
N VAL A 20 -1.98 1.24 14.81
CA VAL A 20 -2.62 2.50 14.40
C VAL A 20 -4.14 2.38 14.48
N ARG A 21 -4.71 1.27 13.98
CA ARG A 21 -6.16 1.03 14.05
C ARG A 21 -6.68 1.14 15.49
N ASN A 22 -5.92 0.60 16.44
CA ASN A 22 -6.33 0.59 17.85
C ASN A 22 -6.37 1.99 18.48
N LEU A 23 -5.80 2.99 17.81
CA LEU A 23 -5.84 4.39 18.23
C LEU A 23 -6.86 5.21 17.46
N MET A 24 -7.55 4.61 16.49
CA MET A 24 -8.49 5.30 15.60
C MET A 24 -9.93 5.21 16.08
N GLU A 25 -10.73 6.14 15.58
CA GLU A 25 -12.19 6.08 15.69
C GLU A 25 -12.76 5.15 14.64
N GLU A 26 -13.90 4.54 14.92
CA GLU A 26 -14.63 3.74 13.93
C GLU A 26 -14.93 4.57 12.69
N ASN A 27 -14.86 3.94 11.53
CA ASN A 27 -15.00 4.58 10.21
C ASN A 27 -13.91 5.61 9.91
N GLY A 28 -12.84 5.64 10.70
CA GLY A 28 -11.68 6.48 10.43
C GLY A 28 -10.94 6.04 9.17
N GLU A 29 -10.14 6.94 8.61
CA GLU A 29 -9.45 6.74 7.35
C GLU A 29 -7.95 6.80 7.50
N ILE A 30 -7.25 6.00 6.69
CA ILE A 30 -5.79 6.01 6.60
C ILE A 30 -5.38 6.30 5.16
N ALA A 31 -4.42 7.19 4.98
CA ALA A 31 -3.66 7.32 3.74
C ALA A 31 -2.25 6.80 4.02
N ALA A 32 -1.84 5.73 3.34
CA ALA A 32 -0.55 5.09 3.57
C ALA A 32 0.23 4.92 2.28
N LEU A 33 1.55 5.13 2.36
CA LEU A 33 2.45 4.86 1.24
C LEU A 33 2.93 3.41 1.29
N ILE A 34 2.73 2.70 0.19
CA ILE A 34 3.27 1.35 -0.02
C ILE A 34 4.59 1.51 -0.75
N LYS A 35 5.66 1.05 -0.11
CA LYS A 35 7.03 1.14 -0.63
C LYS A 35 7.54 -0.27 -0.91
N PRO A 36 7.47 -0.74 -2.18
CA PRO A 36 7.87 -2.11 -2.51
C PRO A 36 9.26 -2.50 -2.02
N GLN A 37 10.20 -1.54 -2.00
CA GLN A 37 11.56 -1.78 -1.55
C GLN A 37 11.66 -2.17 -0.07
N PHE A 38 10.65 -1.87 0.75
CA PHE A 38 10.59 -2.23 2.16
C PHE A 38 9.58 -3.34 2.47
N GLU A 39 8.71 -3.66 1.51
CA GLU A 39 7.68 -4.71 1.67
C GLU A 39 8.09 -6.03 1.04
N ALA A 40 8.85 -6.00 -0.05
CA ALA A 40 9.33 -7.20 -0.72
C ALA A 40 10.49 -7.86 0.05
N GLY A 41 10.62 -9.17 -0.08
CA GLY A 41 11.78 -9.88 0.47
C GLY A 41 13.09 -9.43 -0.19
N ARG A 42 14.21 -9.58 0.52
CA ARG A 42 15.52 -9.16 0.04
C ARG A 42 15.89 -9.72 -1.34
N GLU A 43 15.48 -10.94 -1.61
CA GLU A 43 15.76 -11.62 -2.88
C GLU A 43 15.06 -10.95 -4.08
N LYS A 44 14.05 -10.13 -3.83
CA LYS A 44 13.28 -9.43 -4.86
C LYS A 44 13.70 -7.97 -5.03
N VAL A 45 14.60 -7.50 -4.18
CA VAL A 45 15.12 -6.14 -4.25
C VAL A 45 16.43 -6.18 -5.04
N GLY A 46 16.51 -5.36 -6.10
CA GLY A 46 17.69 -5.28 -6.93
C GLY A 46 18.85 -4.53 -6.27
N LYS A 47 19.94 -4.39 -7.00
CA LYS A 47 21.08 -3.59 -6.58
C LYS A 47 20.61 -2.15 -6.31
N LYS A 48 21.21 -1.50 -5.33
CA LYS A 48 20.88 -0.13 -4.89
C LYS A 48 19.50 -0.01 -4.24
N GLY A 49 18.89 -1.13 -3.80
CA GLY A 49 17.63 -1.10 -3.09
C GLY A 49 16.42 -0.73 -3.95
N VAL A 50 16.45 -1.11 -5.24
CA VAL A 50 15.36 -0.79 -6.17
C VAL A 50 14.59 -2.05 -6.55
N VAL A 51 13.26 -1.98 -6.46
CA VAL A 51 12.35 -3.02 -6.95
C VAL A 51 11.77 -2.55 -8.27
N ARG A 52 12.13 -3.21 -9.38
CA ARG A 52 11.74 -2.80 -10.73
C ARG A 52 10.65 -3.64 -11.37
N ASP A 53 10.47 -4.88 -10.88
CA ASP A 53 9.54 -5.84 -11.50
C ASP A 53 8.09 -5.48 -11.19
N PRO A 54 7.24 -5.19 -12.20
CA PRO A 54 5.83 -4.91 -11.98
C PRO A 54 5.09 -6.03 -11.27
N ALA A 55 5.47 -7.29 -11.50
CA ALA A 55 4.86 -8.44 -10.82
C ALA A 55 5.13 -8.42 -9.32
N VAL A 56 6.31 -7.95 -8.90
CA VAL A 56 6.65 -7.79 -7.48
C VAL A 56 5.84 -6.64 -6.87
N HIS A 57 5.66 -5.54 -7.57
CA HIS A 57 4.82 -4.44 -7.13
C HIS A 57 3.38 -4.91 -6.88
N LYS A 58 2.82 -5.66 -7.83
CA LYS A 58 1.47 -6.23 -7.69
C LYS A 58 1.38 -7.13 -6.46
N GLU A 59 2.34 -8.05 -6.30
CA GLU A 59 2.40 -8.98 -5.17
C GLU A 59 2.44 -8.22 -3.83
N VAL A 60 3.25 -7.18 -3.74
CA VAL A 60 3.38 -6.36 -2.53
C VAL A 60 2.06 -5.65 -2.21
N ILE A 61 1.45 -5.01 -3.21
CA ILE A 61 0.18 -4.29 -3.01
C ILE A 61 -0.92 -5.26 -2.57
N GLU A 62 -1.00 -6.42 -3.21
CA GLU A 62 -2.00 -7.43 -2.85
C GLU A 62 -1.77 -7.97 -1.43
N MET A 63 -0.52 -8.17 -1.02
CA MET A 63 -0.19 -8.57 0.34
C MET A 63 -0.64 -7.54 1.38
N VAL A 64 -0.33 -6.27 1.14
CA VAL A 64 -0.70 -5.19 2.06
C VAL A 64 -2.21 -5.03 2.15
N THR A 65 -2.90 -5.01 1.01
CA THR A 65 -4.37 -4.85 0.99
C THR A 65 -5.08 -6.06 1.59
N ALA A 66 -4.61 -7.27 1.34
CA ALA A 66 -5.17 -8.49 1.95
C ALA A 66 -5.01 -8.46 3.47
N TYR A 67 -3.85 -8.05 3.98
CA TYR A 67 -3.65 -7.91 5.41
C TYR A 67 -4.58 -6.85 6.00
N ALA A 68 -4.70 -5.70 5.33
CA ALA A 68 -5.58 -4.62 5.76
C ALA A 68 -7.03 -5.12 5.87
N GLN A 69 -7.52 -5.86 4.88
CA GLN A 69 -8.86 -6.45 4.92
C GLN A 69 -9.02 -7.44 6.09
N SER A 70 -7.98 -8.18 6.42
CA SER A 70 -8.02 -9.15 7.53
C SER A 70 -8.20 -8.48 8.90
N ILE A 71 -7.88 -7.19 9.01
CA ILE A 71 -8.09 -6.39 10.23
C ILE A 71 -9.14 -5.31 10.02
N SER A 72 -10.06 -5.54 9.11
CA SER A 72 -11.27 -4.74 8.87
C SER A 72 -11.04 -3.38 8.24
N PHE A 73 -9.96 -3.21 7.48
CA PHE A 73 -9.76 -2.05 6.63
C PHE A 73 -10.21 -2.34 5.20
N ALA A 74 -11.02 -1.43 4.63
CA ALA A 74 -11.42 -1.49 3.23
C ALA A 74 -10.46 -0.63 2.40
N PRO A 75 -9.71 -1.21 1.43
CA PRO A 75 -8.93 -0.40 0.49
C PRO A 75 -9.89 0.21 -0.54
N CYS A 76 -10.17 1.49 -0.40
CA CYS A 76 -11.16 2.18 -1.22
C CYS A 76 -10.55 2.99 -2.36
N HIS A 77 -9.25 3.26 -2.33
CA HIS A 77 -8.55 3.98 -3.39
C HIS A 77 -7.08 3.56 -3.42
N LEU A 78 -6.54 3.45 -4.63
CA LEU A 78 -5.12 3.14 -4.86
C LEU A 78 -4.64 3.96 -6.04
N GLU A 79 -3.49 4.63 -5.87
CA GLU A 79 -2.83 5.35 -6.96
C GLU A 79 -1.31 5.25 -6.81
N PHE A 80 -0.58 5.51 -7.88
CA PHE A 80 0.88 5.61 -7.76
C PHE A 80 1.29 7.04 -7.44
N SER A 81 2.39 7.19 -6.67
CA SER A 81 2.95 8.51 -6.42
C SER A 81 3.56 9.05 -7.71
N PRO A 82 3.28 10.31 -8.10
CA PRO A 82 3.86 10.89 -9.30
C PRO A 82 5.36 11.16 -9.18
N ILE A 83 5.90 11.10 -7.98
CA ILE A 83 7.32 11.30 -7.70
C ILE A 83 7.91 9.99 -7.23
N LYS A 84 9.00 9.53 -7.86
CA LYS A 84 9.71 8.34 -7.41
C LYS A 84 10.36 8.58 -6.06
N GLY A 85 10.34 7.56 -5.20
CA GLY A 85 11.03 7.57 -3.92
C GLY A 85 12.54 7.37 -4.07
N PRO A 86 13.24 7.11 -2.96
CA PRO A 86 14.69 6.93 -2.96
C PRO A 86 15.15 5.89 -3.99
N GLU A 87 16.28 6.16 -4.61
CA GLU A 87 16.91 5.29 -5.62
C GLU A 87 16.04 5.06 -6.86
N GLY A 88 14.99 5.83 -7.05
CA GLY A 88 14.09 5.71 -8.19
C GLY A 88 12.99 4.69 -8.02
N ASN A 89 12.68 4.26 -6.80
CA ASN A 89 11.57 3.35 -6.53
C ASN A 89 10.21 4.00 -6.80
N ILE A 90 9.33 3.25 -7.46
CA ILE A 90 7.93 3.64 -7.58
C ILE A 90 7.22 3.30 -6.28
N GLU A 91 6.46 4.26 -5.74
CA GLU A 91 5.69 4.09 -4.52
C GLU A 91 4.20 4.29 -4.81
N TYR A 92 3.36 3.69 -3.97
CA TYR A 92 1.92 3.72 -4.17
C TYR A 92 1.23 4.29 -2.94
N LEU A 93 0.13 5.02 -3.16
CA LEU A 93 -0.71 5.54 -2.09
C LEU A 93 -1.98 4.71 -2.03
N VAL A 94 -2.25 4.12 -0.88
CA VAL A 94 -3.50 3.40 -0.61
C VAL A 94 -4.32 4.15 0.41
N HIS A 95 -5.63 4.25 0.14
CA HIS A 95 -6.58 4.83 1.06
C HIS A 95 -7.42 3.71 1.68
N LEU A 96 -7.42 3.64 3.00
CA LEU A 96 -8.10 2.59 3.77
C LEU A 96 -9.15 3.21 4.69
N VAL A 97 -10.28 2.53 4.84
CA VAL A 97 -11.33 2.92 5.78
C VAL A 97 -11.55 1.78 6.78
N TRP A 98 -11.54 2.09 8.07
CA TRP A 98 -11.80 1.08 9.08
C TRP A 98 -13.29 0.81 9.23
N LEU A 99 -13.70 -0.41 8.89
CA LEU A 99 -15.08 -0.88 8.98
C LEU A 99 -15.16 -1.98 10.03
N PRO A 100 -15.49 -1.66 11.30
CA PRO A 100 -15.44 -2.64 12.40
C PRO A 100 -16.30 -3.89 12.19
N ASP A 101 -17.39 -3.77 11.42
CA ASP A 101 -18.27 -4.90 11.12
C ASP A 101 -17.77 -5.80 9.98
N GLY A 102 -16.61 -5.49 9.44
CA GLY A 102 -15.97 -6.26 8.38
C GLY A 102 -16.07 -5.58 7.01
N VAL A 103 -15.26 -6.08 6.09
CA VAL A 103 -15.14 -5.54 4.73
C VAL A 103 -15.86 -6.46 3.77
N THR A 104 -16.72 -5.89 2.90
CA THR A 104 -17.38 -6.62 1.83
C THR A 104 -16.68 -6.35 0.49
N GLU A 105 -16.94 -7.18 -0.52
CA GLU A 105 -16.37 -6.98 -1.86
C GLU A 105 -16.75 -5.63 -2.47
N GLU A 106 -17.95 -5.15 -2.17
CA GLU A 106 -18.44 -3.87 -2.68
C GLU A 106 -17.65 -2.68 -2.13
N GLU A 107 -17.03 -2.84 -0.96
CA GLU A 107 -16.27 -1.80 -0.29
C GLU A 107 -14.81 -1.78 -0.73
N THR A 108 -14.39 -2.80 -1.49
CA THR A 108 -13.05 -2.89 -2.06
C THR A 108 -13.12 -2.49 -3.53
N ASN A 109 -12.58 -1.32 -3.85
CA ASN A 109 -12.71 -0.74 -5.19
C ASN A 109 -11.37 -0.29 -5.76
N VAL A 110 -10.39 -1.21 -5.76
CA VAL A 110 -9.06 -0.92 -6.29
C VAL A 110 -8.69 -1.92 -7.37
N ASP A 111 -8.15 -1.42 -8.48
CA ASP A 111 -7.63 -2.25 -9.58
C ASP A 111 -6.10 -2.20 -9.55
N VAL A 112 -5.51 -3.17 -8.87
CA VAL A 112 -4.06 -3.24 -8.66
C VAL A 112 -3.31 -3.34 -9.99
N ASP A 113 -3.79 -4.18 -10.91
CA ASP A 113 -3.15 -4.38 -12.22
C ASP A 113 -3.09 -3.08 -13.01
N ALA A 114 -4.20 -2.36 -13.06
CA ALA A 114 -4.29 -1.10 -13.81
C ALA A 114 -3.35 -0.04 -13.23
N VAL A 115 -3.28 0.08 -11.90
CA VAL A 115 -2.44 1.07 -11.22
C VAL A 115 -0.96 0.76 -11.43
N VAL A 116 -0.55 -0.51 -11.27
CA VAL A 116 0.85 -0.92 -11.48
C VAL A 116 1.27 -0.69 -12.94
N LYS A 117 0.43 -1.08 -13.89
CA LYS A 117 0.70 -0.84 -15.31
C LYS A 117 0.86 0.64 -15.62
N SER A 118 -0.07 1.46 -15.12
CA SER A 118 -0.05 2.91 -15.33
C SER A 118 1.21 3.54 -14.72
N ALA A 119 1.62 3.11 -13.54
CA ALA A 119 2.81 3.59 -12.88
C ALA A 119 4.06 3.32 -13.73
N HIS A 120 4.23 2.10 -14.23
CA HIS A 120 5.39 1.72 -15.03
C HIS A 120 5.38 2.40 -16.39
N ASP A 121 4.22 2.52 -17.02
CA ASP A 121 4.10 3.20 -18.31
C ASP A 121 4.44 4.70 -18.20
N THR A 122 4.15 5.31 -17.06
CA THR A 122 4.35 6.73 -16.83
C THR A 122 5.76 7.06 -16.31
N LEU A 123 6.26 6.30 -15.34
CA LEU A 123 7.50 6.63 -14.63
C LEU A 123 8.73 5.89 -15.13
N ASP A 124 8.58 4.76 -15.79
CA ASP A 124 9.69 3.92 -16.26
C ASP A 124 9.82 3.94 -17.81
N LYS A 125 9.51 5.06 -18.39
CA LYS A 125 9.72 5.26 -19.83
C LYS A 125 11.20 5.41 -20.18
#